data_48004e46b46a4c613aae3bb889d9934f
#
_entry.id   48004e46b46a4c613aae3bb889d9934f
#
_cell.length_a   1.000
_cell.length_b   1.000
_cell.length_c   1.000
_cell.angle_alpha   90.00
_cell.angle_beta   90.00
_cell.angle_gamma   90.00
#
_symmetry.space_group_name_H-M   'P 1'
#
loop_
_entity.id
_entity.type
_entity.pdbx_description
1 polymer ?
#
loop_
_entity_poly.entity_id
_entity_poly.type
_entity_poly.pdbx_seq_one_letter_code
_entity_poly.pdbx_strand_id
1 'polypeptide(L)'
;RQAPLRRYATRGSSPIEVGPMGESTITLLANEAVQSRTRAHFKQIASWLNALGLAKSLEVSRVARSDLFDITMTLDDGATFPIADLGYGLSQVLPVLTQCSFAPKHSTLLFEQPELHLHTVAARKLATVFGQTAKEKKCHILIETHSPELFKEFLNELRDGQIGVNDFIAYKVSRTGKHTSVNRIEIDTANDFDVYENWEKGISIG
;
A
#
# COMPACT_ATOMS: atom_id res chain seq x y z
N ARG A 1 11.95 3.10 -8.62
CA ARG A 1 12.27 3.85 -7.37
C ARG A 1 11.19 4.90 -7.17
N GLN A 2 10.57 4.93 -5.99
CA GLN A 2 9.61 5.99 -5.66
C GLN A 2 10.33 7.32 -5.43
N ALA A 3 9.64 8.42 -5.70
CA ALA A 3 10.16 9.74 -5.40
C ALA A 3 10.21 9.98 -3.89
N PRO A 4 11.23 10.69 -3.38
CA PRO A 4 11.25 11.07 -1.98
C PRO A 4 10.05 11.97 -1.64
N LEU A 5 9.44 11.74 -0.49
CA LEU A 5 8.35 12.58 -0.01
C LEU A 5 8.87 14.01 0.24
N ARG A 6 8.15 14.99 -0.26
CA ARG A 6 8.46 16.40 0.00
C ARG A 6 7.90 16.81 1.35
N ARG A 7 8.62 17.66 2.06
CA ARG A 7 8.14 18.23 3.32
C ARG A 7 6.89 19.09 3.14
N TYR A 8 6.82 19.83 2.02
CA TYR A 8 5.73 20.77 1.78
C TYR A 8 5.01 20.47 0.47
N ALA A 9 3.70 20.62 0.48
CA ALA A 9 2.86 20.65 -0.70
C ALA A 9 2.48 22.10 -1.02
N THR A 10 2.31 22.42 -2.31
CA THR A 10 1.85 23.73 -2.77
C THR A 10 0.38 23.68 -3.15
N ARG A 11 -0.35 24.76 -2.84
CA ARG A 11 -1.72 24.94 -3.33
C ARG A 11 -1.69 25.24 -4.82
N GLY A 12 -2.55 24.57 -5.60
CA GLY A 12 -2.75 24.92 -7.02
C GLY A 12 -2.46 23.83 -8.03
N SER A 13 -1.75 22.75 -7.68
CA SER A 13 -1.76 21.53 -8.49
C SER A 13 -2.87 20.62 -7.97
N SER A 14 -3.72 20.12 -8.87
CA SER A 14 -4.75 19.14 -8.52
C SER A 14 -4.47 17.84 -9.26
N PRO A 15 -3.46 17.05 -8.82
CA PRO A 15 -3.24 15.74 -9.39
C PRO A 15 -4.47 14.87 -9.12
N ILE A 16 -4.80 14.02 -10.08
CA ILE A 16 -5.92 13.07 -9.98
C ILE A 16 -5.44 11.75 -9.36
N GLU A 17 -4.16 11.48 -9.49
CA GLU A 17 -3.52 10.23 -9.05
C GLU A 17 -2.16 10.49 -8.40
N VAL A 18 -1.66 9.49 -7.72
CA VAL A 18 -0.38 9.54 -6.97
C VAL A 18 0.82 9.74 -7.90
N GLY A 19 0.71 9.28 -9.14
CA GLY A 19 1.79 9.21 -10.10
C GLY A 19 2.64 7.93 -9.94
N PRO A 20 3.35 7.50 -11.00
CA PRO A 20 4.06 6.23 -11.02
C PRO A 20 5.21 6.15 -10.01
N MET A 21 5.74 7.29 -9.58
CA MET A 21 6.81 7.40 -8.59
C MET A 21 6.32 7.84 -7.22
N GLY A 22 5.00 8.03 -7.02
CA GLY A 22 4.44 8.54 -5.78
C GLY A 22 4.60 10.06 -5.58
N GLU A 23 5.01 10.77 -6.62
CA GLU A 23 5.40 12.20 -6.56
C GLU A 23 4.26 13.14 -6.15
N SER A 24 3.02 12.76 -6.41
CA SER A 24 1.84 13.57 -6.09
C SER A 24 1.22 13.26 -4.73
N THR A 25 1.74 12.28 -3.99
CA THR A 25 1.17 11.80 -2.72
C THR A 25 0.90 12.94 -1.74
N ILE A 26 1.91 13.76 -1.46
CA ILE A 26 1.80 14.84 -0.47
C ILE A 26 0.81 15.92 -0.93
N THR A 27 0.78 16.20 -2.23
CA THR A 27 -0.16 17.18 -2.81
C THR A 27 -1.61 16.69 -2.71
N LEU A 28 -1.86 15.41 -3.00
CA LEU A 28 -3.19 14.79 -2.85
C LEU A 28 -3.67 14.86 -1.40
N LEU A 29 -2.82 14.47 -0.46
CA LEU A 29 -3.14 14.50 0.96
C LEU A 29 -3.42 15.92 1.46
N ALA A 30 -2.59 16.89 1.08
CA ALA A 30 -2.77 18.29 1.46
C ALA A 30 -4.07 18.87 0.87
N ASN A 31 -4.35 18.61 -0.40
CA ASN A 31 -5.57 19.07 -1.05
C ASN A 31 -6.82 18.46 -0.39
N GLU A 32 -6.81 17.16 -0.12
CA GLU A 32 -7.91 16.49 0.59
C GLU A 32 -8.13 17.07 1.98
N ALA A 33 -7.07 17.30 2.73
CA ALA A 33 -7.18 17.83 4.08
C ALA A 33 -7.72 19.27 4.13
N VAL A 34 -7.47 20.05 3.08
CA VAL A 34 -7.86 21.47 3.01
C VAL A 34 -9.20 21.69 2.30
N GLN A 35 -9.45 20.94 1.22
CA GLN A 35 -10.61 21.16 0.36
C GLN A 35 -11.80 20.27 0.71
N SER A 36 -11.55 19.07 1.25
CA SER A 36 -12.60 18.12 1.60
C SER A 36 -13.17 18.40 2.98
N ARG A 37 -14.49 18.63 3.07
CA ARG A 37 -15.19 18.78 4.37
C ARG A 37 -15.13 17.51 5.20
N THR A 38 -15.22 16.35 4.58
CA THR A 38 -15.26 15.05 5.25
C THR A 38 -13.87 14.54 5.58
N ARG A 39 -12.87 14.90 4.77
CA ARG A 39 -11.51 14.37 4.82
C ARG A 39 -11.49 12.83 4.80
N ALA A 40 -12.36 12.24 3.97
CA ALA A 40 -12.61 10.80 4.02
C ALA A 40 -11.36 9.99 3.67
N HIS A 41 -10.68 10.33 2.58
CA HIS A 41 -9.45 9.65 2.17
C HIS A 41 -8.33 9.84 3.18
N PHE A 42 -8.18 11.05 3.68
CA PHE A 42 -7.19 11.37 4.71
C PHE A 42 -7.38 10.54 5.99
N LYS A 43 -8.63 10.45 6.48
CA LYS A 43 -8.98 9.63 7.65
C LYS A 43 -8.77 8.14 7.40
N GLN A 44 -9.11 7.65 6.20
CA GLN A 44 -8.91 6.27 5.82
C GLN A 44 -7.41 5.91 5.82
N ILE A 45 -6.58 6.75 5.23
CA ILE A 45 -5.13 6.55 5.20
C ILE A 45 -4.54 6.58 6.62
N ALA A 46 -4.96 7.54 7.46
CA ALA A 46 -4.55 7.59 8.86
C ALA A 46 -4.95 6.32 9.63
N SER A 47 -6.16 5.81 9.41
CA SER A 47 -6.63 4.55 9.99
C SER A 47 -5.80 3.36 9.55
N TRP A 48 -5.45 3.26 8.26
CA TRP A 48 -4.59 2.20 7.75
C TRP A 48 -3.17 2.29 8.31
N LEU A 49 -2.58 3.49 8.39
CA LEU A 49 -1.26 3.69 9.00
C LEU A 49 -1.24 3.22 10.46
N ASN A 50 -2.29 3.53 11.20
CA ASN A 50 -2.45 3.05 12.58
C ASN A 50 -2.60 1.51 12.63
N ALA A 51 -3.46 0.94 11.78
CA ALA A 51 -3.63 -0.51 11.68
C ALA A 51 -2.32 -1.24 11.31
N LEU A 52 -1.48 -0.65 10.44
CA LEU A 52 -0.16 -1.18 10.10
C LEU A 52 0.86 -1.03 11.25
N GLY A 53 0.55 -0.26 12.29
CA GLY A 53 1.47 0.04 13.39
C GLY A 53 2.59 0.99 12.97
N LEU A 54 2.34 1.87 12.00
CA LEU A 54 3.34 2.78 11.44
C LEU A 54 3.19 4.21 11.98
N ALA A 55 1.97 4.64 12.30
CA ALA A 55 1.71 5.93 12.90
C ALA A 55 0.39 5.92 13.68
N LYS A 56 0.33 6.63 14.78
CA LYS A 56 -0.87 6.84 15.57
C LYS A 56 -1.84 7.81 14.91
N SER A 57 -1.32 8.89 14.34
CA SER A 57 -2.11 9.89 13.64
C SER A 57 -1.34 10.57 12.52
N LEU A 58 -2.08 11.16 11.60
CA LEU A 58 -1.60 11.96 10.48
C LEU A 58 -2.28 13.31 10.55
N GLU A 59 -1.54 14.39 10.42
CA GLU A 59 -2.05 15.74 10.47
C GLU A 59 -1.52 16.60 9.34
N VAL A 60 -2.34 17.56 8.87
CA VAL A 60 -1.93 18.57 7.90
C VAL A 60 -2.12 19.94 8.51
N SER A 61 -1.07 20.71 8.52
CA SER A 61 -1.06 22.10 8.98
C SER A 61 -0.59 23.04 7.88
N ARG A 62 -1.11 24.27 7.91
CA ARG A 62 -0.65 25.33 7.02
C ARG A 62 0.60 25.96 7.61
N VAL A 63 1.64 26.14 6.77
CA VAL A 63 2.88 26.78 7.18
C VAL A 63 2.69 28.30 7.22
N ALA A 64 2.51 28.85 8.40
CA ALA A 64 2.28 30.29 8.64
C ALA A 64 1.17 30.87 7.71
N ARG A 65 1.45 31.97 7.03
CA ARG A 65 0.54 32.62 6.04
C ARG A 65 0.87 32.24 4.58
N SER A 66 1.64 31.20 4.37
CA SER A 66 2.03 30.75 3.02
C SER A 66 0.98 29.81 2.43
N ASP A 67 1.13 29.49 1.13
CA ASP A 67 0.36 28.43 0.47
C ASP A 67 1.03 27.05 0.58
N LEU A 68 1.94 26.90 1.55
CA LEU A 68 2.60 25.64 1.85
C LEU A 68 1.87 24.88 2.95
N PHE A 69 1.82 23.57 2.83
CA PHE A 69 1.28 22.67 3.82
C PHE A 69 2.34 21.71 4.31
N ASP A 70 2.41 21.53 5.60
CA ASP A 70 3.24 20.54 6.27
C ASP A 70 2.37 19.37 6.69
N ILE A 71 2.85 18.15 6.43
CA ILE A 71 2.22 16.91 6.87
C ILE A 71 3.10 16.30 7.95
N THR A 72 2.50 16.09 9.12
CA THR A 72 3.17 15.50 10.27
C THR A 72 2.52 14.19 10.67
N MET A 73 3.29 13.29 11.22
CA MET A 73 2.82 12.05 11.82
C MET A 73 3.23 11.97 13.28
N THR A 74 2.31 11.46 14.09
CA THR A 74 2.55 11.15 15.49
C THR A 74 2.74 9.64 15.61
N LEU A 75 3.83 9.21 16.22
CA LEU A 75 4.12 7.81 16.52
C LEU A 75 3.44 7.36 17.82
N ASP A 76 3.49 6.07 18.12
CA ASP A 76 2.85 5.48 19.31
C ASP A 76 3.43 6.03 20.63
N ASP A 77 4.70 6.40 20.66
CA ASP A 77 5.37 7.04 21.80
C ASP A 77 4.97 8.53 22.00
N GLY A 78 4.16 9.07 21.10
CA GLY A 78 3.70 10.46 21.11
C GLY A 78 4.65 11.45 20.41
N ALA A 79 5.80 11.00 19.91
CA ALA A 79 6.69 11.85 19.14
C ALA A 79 6.08 12.21 17.78
N THR A 80 6.20 13.48 17.38
CA THR A 80 5.64 13.98 16.12
C THR A 80 6.76 14.46 15.21
N PHE A 81 6.72 14.01 13.96
CA PHE A 81 7.73 14.30 12.95
C PHE A 81 7.08 14.77 11.65
N PRO A 82 7.73 15.66 10.89
CA PRO A 82 7.39 15.88 9.50
C PRO A 82 7.53 14.59 8.69
N ILE A 83 6.61 14.39 7.74
CA ILE A 83 6.58 13.15 6.94
C ILE A 83 7.90 12.89 6.19
N ALA A 84 8.63 13.94 5.83
CA ALA A 84 9.90 13.85 5.13
C ALA A 84 11.05 13.34 6.01
N ASP A 85 10.90 13.43 7.34
CA ASP A 85 11.93 13.03 8.32
C ASP A 85 11.67 11.62 8.86
N LEU A 86 10.59 10.98 8.41
CA LEU A 86 10.22 9.63 8.81
C LEU A 86 10.99 8.57 8.01
N GLY A 87 11.14 7.39 8.62
CA GLY A 87 11.91 6.28 8.06
C GLY A 87 11.47 5.85 6.66
N TYR A 88 12.38 5.21 5.95
CA TYR A 88 12.21 4.85 4.54
C TYR A 88 10.97 3.99 4.26
N GLY A 89 10.64 3.05 5.15
CA GLY A 89 9.44 2.21 5.00
C GLY A 89 8.14 2.99 4.94
N LEU A 90 8.00 4.05 5.76
CA LEU A 90 6.81 4.89 5.75
C LEU A 90 6.69 5.70 4.45
N SER A 91 7.83 6.23 3.96
CA SER A 91 7.87 6.97 2.69
C SER A 91 7.49 6.10 1.49
N GLN A 92 7.69 4.79 1.58
CA GLN A 92 7.34 3.83 0.54
C GLN A 92 5.87 3.41 0.60
N VAL A 93 5.33 3.19 1.79
CA VAL A 93 3.95 2.70 1.94
C VAL A 93 2.90 3.80 1.78
N LEU A 94 3.22 5.04 2.14
CA LEU A 94 2.24 6.12 2.08
C LEU A 94 1.69 6.37 0.67
N PRO A 95 2.51 6.39 -0.42
CA PRO A 95 2.00 6.43 -1.79
C PRO A 95 1.06 5.27 -2.12
N VAL A 96 1.36 4.05 -1.65
CA VAL A 96 0.52 2.85 -1.86
C VAL A 96 -0.84 3.04 -1.20
N LEU A 97 -0.88 3.42 0.08
CA LEU A 97 -2.12 3.68 0.81
C LEU A 97 -2.93 4.83 0.18
N THR A 98 -2.24 5.87 -0.26
CA THR A 98 -2.87 7.01 -0.92
C THR A 98 -3.49 6.57 -2.24
N GLN A 99 -2.77 5.81 -3.07
CA GLN A 99 -3.29 5.27 -4.33
C GLN A 99 -4.52 4.39 -4.09
N CYS A 100 -4.48 3.50 -3.10
CA CYS A 100 -5.64 2.67 -2.72
C CYS A 100 -6.84 3.51 -2.32
N SER A 101 -6.65 4.54 -1.49
CA SER A 101 -7.74 5.38 -1.01
C SER A 101 -8.36 6.24 -2.11
N PHE A 102 -7.53 6.83 -2.97
CA PHE A 102 -7.98 7.71 -4.07
C PHE A 102 -8.38 6.97 -5.35
N ALA A 103 -8.21 5.65 -5.40
CA ALA A 103 -8.56 4.85 -6.57
C ALA A 103 -10.00 5.11 -7.04
N PRO A 104 -10.21 5.41 -8.33
CA PRO A 104 -11.55 5.42 -8.90
C PRO A 104 -12.20 4.04 -8.83
N LYS A 105 -13.52 4.01 -8.74
CA LYS A 105 -14.24 2.73 -8.89
C LYS A 105 -13.99 2.12 -10.26
N HIS A 106 -13.86 0.80 -10.30
CA HIS A 106 -13.64 0.01 -11.53
C HIS A 106 -12.32 0.32 -12.25
N SER A 107 -11.32 0.84 -11.52
CA SER A 107 -9.96 1.04 -12.04
C SER A 107 -9.11 -0.21 -11.90
N THR A 108 -7.92 -0.16 -12.48
CA THR A 108 -6.86 -1.16 -12.26
C THR A 108 -5.66 -0.48 -11.60
N LEU A 109 -5.22 -1.04 -10.49
CA LEU A 109 -4.04 -0.57 -9.75
C LEU A 109 -2.89 -1.56 -9.97
N LEU A 110 -1.69 -1.03 -10.14
CA LEU A 110 -0.46 -1.80 -10.33
C LEU A 110 0.53 -1.43 -9.23
N PHE A 111 1.03 -2.42 -8.51
CA PHE A 111 2.03 -2.24 -7.47
C PHE A 111 3.20 -3.20 -7.67
N GLU A 112 4.41 -2.67 -7.64
CA GLU A 112 5.67 -3.41 -7.63
C GLU A 112 6.26 -3.37 -6.21
N GLN A 113 6.37 -4.53 -5.56
CA GLN A 113 6.95 -4.70 -4.23
C GLN A 113 6.45 -3.65 -3.20
N PRO A 114 5.11 -3.51 -3.01
CA PRO A 114 4.56 -2.47 -2.15
C PRO A 114 4.94 -2.61 -0.68
N GLU A 115 5.38 -3.80 -0.29
CA GLU A 115 5.86 -4.14 1.06
C GLU A 115 7.34 -3.84 1.30
N LEU A 116 8.07 -3.39 0.28
CA LEU A 116 9.50 -3.17 0.36
C LEU A 116 9.84 -2.21 1.51
N HIS A 117 10.82 -2.59 2.34
CA HIS A 117 11.23 -1.86 3.55
C HIS A 117 10.22 -1.78 4.70
N LEU A 118 9.11 -2.49 4.61
CA LEU A 118 8.20 -2.63 5.74
C LEU A 118 8.65 -3.75 6.68
N HIS A 119 8.38 -3.55 7.96
CA HIS A 119 8.47 -4.64 8.93
C HIS A 119 7.42 -5.71 8.60
N THR A 120 7.75 -6.98 8.87
CA THR A 120 6.92 -8.15 8.55
C THR A 120 5.44 -8.00 8.90
N VAL A 121 5.12 -7.45 10.09
CA VAL A 121 3.74 -7.25 10.53
C VAL A 121 3.02 -6.21 9.67
N ALA A 122 3.68 -5.10 9.32
CA ALA A 122 3.11 -4.08 8.45
C ALA A 122 2.92 -4.61 7.02
N ALA A 123 3.89 -5.38 6.50
CA ALA A 123 3.80 -6.01 5.20
C ALA A 123 2.59 -6.95 5.10
N ARG A 124 2.35 -7.79 6.11
CA ARG A 124 1.15 -8.65 6.17
C ARG A 124 -0.14 -7.84 6.08
N LYS A 125 -0.28 -6.81 6.89
CA LYS A 125 -1.51 -6.01 6.95
C LYS A 125 -1.82 -5.25 5.67
N LEU A 126 -0.87 -5.11 4.74
CA LEU A 126 -1.15 -4.60 3.40
C LEU A 126 -2.13 -5.48 2.61
N ALA A 127 -2.14 -6.80 2.82
CA ALA A 127 -3.10 -7.70 2.18
C ALA A 127 -4.54 -7.27 2.49
N THR A 128 -4.82 -6.97 3.77
CA THR A 128 -6.14 -6.48 4.20
C THR A 128 -6.49 -5.15 3.53
N VAL A 129 -5.54 -4.22 3.42
CA VAL A 129 -5.77 -2.93 2.71
C VAL A 129 -6.13 -3.17 1.24
N PHE A 130 -5.42 -4.06 0.56
CA PHE A 130 -5.70 -4.38 -0.84
C PHE A 130 -7.05 -5.08 -1.00
N GLY A 131 -7.36 -6.07 -0.16
CA GLY A 131 -8.65 -6.76 -0.15
C GLY A 131 -9.83 -5.80 0.06
N GLN A 132 -9.74 -4.93 1.05
CA GLN A 132 -10.74 -3.89 1.30
C GLN A 132 -10.89 -2.94 0.10
N THR A 133 -9.76 -2.46 -0.45
CA THR A 133 -9.76 -1.56 -1.60
C THR A 133 -10.43 -2.20 -2.82
N ALA A 134 -10.06 -3.44 -3.14
CA ALA A 134 -10.64 -4.17 -4.27
C ALA A 134 -12.16 -4.31 -4.12
N LYS A 135 -12.62 -4.68 -2.92
CA LYS A 135 -14.04 -4.86 -2.61
C LYS A 135 -14.83 -3.55 -2.64
N GLU A 136 -14.36 -2.51 -1.96
CA GLU A 136 -15.06 -1.22 -1.83
C GLU A 136 -15.09 -0.44 -3.15
N LYS A 137 -13.99 -0.45 -3.88
CA LYS A 137 -13.84 0.26 -5.16
C LYS A 137 -14.25 -0.58 -6.37
N LYS A 138 -14.46 -1.90 -6.20
CA LYS A 138 -14.67 -2.85 -7.32
C LYS A 138 -13.58 -2.71 -8.37
N CYS A 139 -12.35 -2.59 -7.94
CA CYS A 139 -11.18 -2.40 -8.80
C CYS A 139 -10.35 -3.69 -8.87
N HIS A 140 -9.55 -3.80 -9.93
CA HIS A 140 -8.55 -4.86 -10.04
C HIS A 140 -7.23 -4.37 -9.45
N ILE A 141 -6.58 -5.21 -8.67
CA ILE A 141 -5.26 -4.89 -8.10
C ILE A 141 -4.29 -5.97 -8.56
N LEU A 142 -3.25 -5.56 -9.26
CA LEU A 142 -2.14 -6.41 -9.67
C LEU A 142 -0.92 -6.07 -8.83
N ILE A 143 -0.39 -7.07 -8.13
CA ILE A 143 0.74 -6.90 -7.20
C ILE A 143 1.85 -7.85 -7.63
N GLU A 144 3.04 -7.30 -7.85
CA GLU A 144 4.27 -8.06 -7.87
C GLU A 144 4.88 -8.03 -6.47
N THR A 145 5.22 -9.20 -5.93
CA THR A 145 5.82 -9.31 -4.60
C THR A 145 6.82 -10.46 -4.53
N HIS A 146 7.85 -10.27 -3.70
CA HIS A 146 8.77 -11.32 -3.28
C HIS A 146 8.60 -11.66 -1.79
N SER A 147 7.57 -11.12 -1.13
CA SER A 147 7.29 -11.36 0.28
C SER A 147 6.40 -12.58 0.48
N PRO A 148 6.94 -13.68 1.02
CA PRO A 148 6.13 -14.82 1.41
C PRO A 148 5.10 -14.43 2.48
N GLU A 149 5.41 -13.47 3.31
CA GLU A 149 4.55 -13.00 4.39
C GLU A 149 3.31 -12.26 3.87
N LEU A 150 3.48 -11.40 2.85
CA LEU A 150 2.35 -10.75 2.19
C LEU A 150 1.46 -11.79 1.48
N PHE A 151 2.07 -12.74 0.78
CA PHE A 151 1.33 -13.80 0.09
C PHE A 151 0.55 -14.69 1.08
N LYS A 152 1.19 -15.09 2.18
CA LYS A 152 0.55 -15.89 3.23
C LYS A 152 -0.67 -15.18 3.83
N GLU A 153 -0.60 -13.86 3.99
CA GLU A 153 -1.72 -13.11 4.52
C GLU A 153 -2.89 -13.06 3.51
N PHE A 154 -2.64 -12.99 2.21
CA PHE A 154 -3.70 -13.17 1.22
C PHE A 154 -4.37 -14.54 1.33
N LEU A 155 -3.63 -15.62 1.60
CA LEU A 155 -4.20 -16.93 1.84
C LEU A 155 -5.07 -16.97 3.11
N ASN A 156 -4.65 -16.26 4.16
CA ASN A 156 -5.44 -16.12 5.38
C ASN A 156 -6.77 -15.35 5.10
N GLU A 157 -6.70 -14.24 4.37
CA GLU A 157 -7.87 -13.44 3.97
C GLU A 157 -8.86 -14.27 3.12
N LEU A 158 -8.35 -15.14 2.25
CA LEU A 158 -9.15 -16.09 1.47
C LEU A 158 -9.84 -17.12 2.38
N ARG A 159 -9.08 -17.76 3.28
CA ARG A 159 -9.60 -18.75 4.22
C ARG A 159 -10.66 -18.17 5.14
N ASP A 160 -10.44 -16.93 5.60
CA ASP A 160 -11.36 -16.24 6.50
C ASP A 160 -12.55 -15.61 5.75
N GLY A 161 -12.63 -15.80 4.41
CA GLY A 161 -13.73 -15.32 3.57
C GLY A 161 -13.77 -13.78 3.39
N GLN A 162 -12.68 -13.09 3.72
CA GLN A 162 -12.56 -11.64 3.51
C GLN A 162 -12.36 -11.32 2.02
N ILE A 163 -11.64 -12.19 1.31
CA ILE A 163 -11.49 -12.17 -0.15
C ILE A 163 -12.19 -13.42 -0.70
N GLY A 164 -12.99 -13.26 -1.76
CA GLY A 164 -13.63 -14.39 -2.42
C GLY A 164 -12.60 -15.22 -3.21
N VAL A 165 -12.75 -16.56 -3.19
CA VAL A 165 -11.83 -17.46 -3.91
C VAL A 165 -11.81 -17.15 -5.41
N ASN A 166 -12.94 -16.73 -5.98
CA ASN A 166 -13.03 -16.35 -7.38
C ASN A 166 -12.50 -14.94 -7.68
N ASP A 167 -12.22 -14.15 -6.65
CA ASP A 167 -11.73 -12.77 -6.75
C ASP A 167 -10.20 -12.69 -6.62
N PHE A 168 -9.51 -13.83 -6.42
CA PHE A 168 -8.07 -13.90 -6.23
C PHE A 168 -7.43 -14.87 -7.22
N ILE A 169 -6.34 -14.43 -7.84
CA ILE A 169 -5.50 -15.26 -8.71
C ILE A 169 -4.05 -15.00 -8.38
N ALA A 170 -3.27 -16.05 -8.28
CA ALA A 170 -1.83 -15.95 -8.06
C ALA A 170 -1.04 -16.65 -9.16
N TYR A 171 0.10 -16.08 -9.54
CA TYR A 171 1.02 -16.64 -10.53
C TYR A 171 2.44 -16.68 -9.96
N LYS A 172 3.13 -17.78 -10.19
CA LYS A 172 4.57 -17.90 -10.00
C LYS A 172 5.29 -17.62 -11.32
N VAL A 173 6.14 -16.59 -11.30
CA VAL A 173 7.02 -16.25 -12.41
C VAL A 173 8.40 -16.80 -12.10
N SER A 174 8.94 -17.62 -13.02
CA SER A 174 10.26 -18.24 -12.88
C SER A 174 11.08 -17.99 -14.12
N ARG A 175 12.39 -17.81 -13.98
CA ARG A 175 13.31 -17.66 -15.09
C ARG A 175 14.36 -18.78 -15.07
N THR A 176 14.49 -19.48 -16.17
CA THR A 176 15.51 -20.51 -16.38
C THR A 176 16.31 -20.15 -17.64
N GLY A 177 17.53 -19.65 -17.44
CA GLY A 177 18.35 -19.15 -18.55
C GLY A 177 17.69 -17.96 -19.27
N LYS A 178 17.32 -18.14 -20.54
CA LYS A 178 16.64 -17.11 -21.36
C LYS A 178 15.11 -17.24 -21.38
N HIS A 179 14.56 -18.25 -20.75
CA HIS A 179 13.13 -18.54 -20.77
C HIS A 179 12.48 -18.09 -19.47
N THR A 180 11.37 -17.36 -19.58
CA THR A 180 10.48 -17.01 -18.48
C THR A 180 9.25 -17.87 -18.56
N SER A 181 8.87 -18.52 -17.46
CA SER A 181 7.63 -19.27 -17.32
C SER A 181 6.71 -18.58 -16.32
N VAL A 182 5.41 -18.60 -16.60
CA VAL A 182 4.36 -18.07 -15.74
C VAL A 182 3.39 -19.19 -15.45
N ASN A 183 3.32 -19.64 -14.22
CA ASN A 183 2.48 -20.74 -13.80
C ASN A 183 1.43 -20.24 -12.80
N ARG A 184 0.16 -20.55 -13.05
CA ARG A 184 -0.89 -20.27 -12.10
C ARG A 184 -0.69 -21.13 -10.85
N ILE A 185 -0.81 -20.50 -9.68
CA ILE A 185 -0.81 -21.21 -8.40
C ILE A 185 -2.25 -21.63 -8.13
N GLU A 186 -2.47 -22.93 -8.00
CA GLU A 186 -3.76 -23.46 -7.52
C GLU A 186 -3.82 -23.31 -6.02
N ILE A 187 -4.86 -22.64 -5.54
CA ILE A 187 -5.05 -22.38 -4.13
C ILE A 187 -6.12 -23.36 -3.63
N ASP A 188 -5.68 -24.27 -2.80
CA ASP A 188 -6.56 -25.15 -2.03
C ASP A 188 -6.73 -24.57 -0.63
N THR A 189 -7.89 -23.99 -0.36
CA THR A 189 -8.21 -23.38 0.94
C THR A 189 -8.28 -24.40 2.07
N ALA A 190 -8.30 -25.70 1.78
CA ALA A 190 -8.28 -26.77 2.75
C ALA A 190 -6.85 -27.19 3.16
N ASN A 191 -5.83 -26.94 2.29
CA ASN A 191 -4.45 -27.38 2.47
C ASN A 191 -3.41 -26.27 2.21
N ASP A 192 -3.66 -25.08 2.71
CA ASP A 192 -2.89 -23.85 2.44
C ASP A 192 -1.37 -23.96 2.68
N PHE A 193 -0.95 -24.82 3.59
CA PHE A 193 0.46 -24.93 4.00
C PHE A 193 1.35 -25.52 2.89
N ASP A 194 0.83 -26.42 2.05
CA ASP A 194 1.60 -27.05 0.99
C ASP A 194 1.95 -26.07 -0.13
N VAL A 195 1.07 -25.12 -0.41
CA VAL A 195 1.31 -24.05 -1.40
C VAL A 195 2.43 -23.12 -0.93
N TYR A 196 2.44 -22.77 0.35
CA TYR A 196 3.46 -21.90 0.93
C TYR A 196 4.83 -22.59 0.97
N GLU A 197 4.90 -23.85 1.43
CA GLU A 197 6.15 -24.62 1.42
C GLU A 197 6.72 -24.80 0.01
N ASN A 198 5.87 -25.05 -0.98
CA ASN A 198 6.27 -25.12 -2.38
C ASN A 198 6.70 -23.76 -2.94
N TRP A 199 6.14 -22.66 -2.45
CA TRP A 199 6.59 -21.32 -2.78
C TRP A 199 8.01 -21.07 -2.27
N GLU A 200 8.30 -21.35 -0.99
CA GLU A 200 9.64 -21.17 -0.43
C GLU A 200 10.69 -22.07 -1.10
N LYS A 201 10.38 -23.34 -1.32
CA LYS A 201 11.28 -24.27 -2.03
C LYS A 201 11.56 -23.89 -3.49
N GLY A 202 10.71 -23.06 -4.08
CA GLY A 202 10.86 -22.58 -5.45
C GLY A 202 11.54 -21.22 -5.61
N ILE A 203 11.74 -20.46 -4.53
CA ILE A 203 12.54 -19.24 -4.51
C ILE A 203 14.00 -19.62 -4.24
N SER A 204 14.64 -20.28 -5.18
CA SER A 204 16.09 -20.33 -5.23
C SER A 204 16.56 -18.97 -5.70
N ILE A 205 17.05 -18.15 -4.77
CA ILE A 205 17.73 -16.90 -5.06
C ILE A 205 19.03 -17.30 -5.73
N GLY A 206 19.10 -17.15 -7.08
CA GLY A 206 20.33 -17.21 -7.84
C GLY A 206 20.94 -15.82 -7.94
#